data_166344bae3f8c7e178e44fb92e113b2c
#
_entry.id   166344bae3f8c7e178e44fb92e113b2c
#
_cell.length_a   1.000
_cell.length_b   1.000
_cell.length_c   1.000
_cell.angle_alpha   90.00
_cell.angle_beta   90.00
_cell.angle_gamma   90.00
#
_symmetry.space_group_name_H-M   'P 1'
#
loop_
_entity.id
_entity.type
_entity.pdbx_description
1 polymer ?
#
loop_
_entity_poly.entity_id
_entity_poly.type
_entity_poly.pdbx_seq_one_letter_code
_entity_poly.pdbx_strand_id
1 'polypeptide(L)'
;MNKEENNQKHVSRREFLRRLGMGAGAAMAMSVMEPLRVFGQDKQNGVGENRMTYRVQHGSGEQISLLGFGMMRLPNDQDEVNQLVDYAIEHGVNYFDTAPMYMGGQSEVLTGKALSRHPRDKYYIATKMSNQRNHLWSFEESRMMYYQSFQRLKVDHIDYYLLHSIGGGGMDTLNGRFFDNHLLEFLLKEREAGRIRHLGFSYHGDVRPFDWLLDHQDEYHWDFVQIQMNFLDWRHASMGNGWRKDADAEYLYNKCEKTGVQCVVMEPLRGGAFGKMAKELTNQLKAVRPNDSTARWAFRWVGSHSNILTTLSGMNEMDHLKENIETFSPLEICTEAENTLLAEIADQMAGFPTIPCTTCAYCMPCPYGVDIPGNFAYYNEAVNSHLLPLPEKQAADYAVKKQQFADGMRQALPNVESWARSCEDCEECLPKCPQQIRIPNQMARIVELLRKR
;
A
#
# COMPACT_ATOMS: atom_id res chain seq x y z
N MET A 1 -21.67 -48.10 30.48
CA MET A 1 -20.59 -47.46 29.66
C MET A 1 -21.23 -46.26 29.00
N ASN A 2 -21.10 -45.11 29.67
CA ASN A 2 -21.68 -43.85 29.22
C ASN A 2 -20.64 -43.14 28.30
N LYS A 3 -21.07 -42.81 27.09
CA LYS A 3 -20.38 -41.88 26.21
C LYS A 3 -20.70 -40.47 26.66
N GLU A 4 -19.74 -39.75 27.19
CA GLU A 4 -19.84 -38.32 27.39
C GLU A 4 -19.60 -37.62 26.01
N GLU A 5 -20.68 -37.06 25.48
CA GLU A 5 -20.63 -36.14 24.32
C GLU A 5 -20.03 -34.80 24.80
N ASN A 6 -18.88 -34.49 24.29
CA ASN A 6 -18.17 -33.21 24.50
C ASN A 6 -18.87 -32.15 23.63
N ASN A 7 -19.85 -31.46 24.16
CA ASN A 7 -20.62 -30.42 23.49
C ASN A 7 -19.86 -29.09 23.64
N GLN A 8 -18.88 -28.84 22.76
CA GLN A 8 -18.27 -27.53 22.62
C GLN A 8 -19.31 -26.57 22.03
N LYS A 9 -19.95 -25.79 22.90
CA LYS A 9 -20.85 -24.70 22.49
C LYS A 9 -20.08 -23.66 21.70
N HIS A 10 -20.27 -23.63 20.40
CA HIS A 10 -19.90 -22.49 19.56
C HIS A 10 -20.62 -21.25 20.10
N VAL A 11 -19.85 -20.34 20.69
CA VAL A 11 -20.38 -19.04 21.11
C VAL A 11 -20.68 -18.26 19.84
N SER A 12 -21.96 -17.90 19.63
CA SER A 12 -22.35 -17.11 18.46
C SER A 12 -21.76 -15.69 18.58
N ARG A 13 -21.44 -15.05 17.43
CA ARG A 13 -20.93 -13.68 17.35
C ARG A 13 -21.77 -12.69 18.18
N ARG A 14 -23.07 -12.90 18.26
CA ARG A 14 -24.01 -12.09 19.04
C ARG A 14 -23.84 -12.26 20.56
N GLU A 15 -23.43 -13.43 21.01
CA GLU A 15 -23.22 -13.75 22.43
C GLU A 15 -21.87 -13.25 22.93
N PHE A 16 -20.87 -13.19 22.05
CA PHE A 16 -19.56 -12.57 22.25
C PHE A 16 -19.70 -11.08 22.59
N LEU A 17 -20.45 -10.32 21.81
CA LEU A 17 -20.65 -8.87 22.01
C LEU A 17 -21.45 -8.54 23.26
N ARG A 18 -22.40 -9.38 23.63
CA ARG A 18 -23.15 -9.27 24.89
C ARG A 18 -22.25 -9.39 26.13
N ARG A 19 -21.14 -10.12 26.01
CA ARG A 19 -20.15 -10.29 27.10
C ARG A 19 -19.19 -9.11 27.24
N LEU A 20 -19.04 -8.29 26.18
CA LEU A 20 -18.22 -7.07 26.20
C LEU A 20 -18.90 -5.86 26.87
N GLY A 21 -20.15 -5.98 27.34
CA GLY A 21 -20.77 -4.97 28.19
C GLY A 21 -21.18 -3.67 27.49
N MET A 22 -21.30 -3.64 26.16
CA MET A 22 -21.73 -2.46 25.42
C MET A 22 -23.25 -2.27 25.50
N GLY A 23 -23.71 -1.54 26.50
CA GLY A 23 -25.07 -1.04 26.62
C GLY A 23 -25.29 0.15 25.68
N ALA A 24 -26.42 0.11 24.95
CA ALA A 24 -26.84 1.17 24.04
C ALA A 24 -26.98 2.51 24.75
N GLY A 25 -26.21 3.49 24.33
CA GLY A 25 -26.38 4.91 24.66
C GLY A 25 -26.43 5.71 23.37
N ALA A 26 -27.64 6.07 22.94
CA ALA A 26 -27.87 6.94 21.79
C ALA A 26 -27.41 8.38 22.08
N ALA A 27 -26.61 8.94 21.24
CA ALA A 27 -26.47 10.39 21.09
C ALA A 27 -26.50 10.76 19.60
N MET A 28 -27.62 11.35 19.18
CA MET A 28 -27.74 12.06 17.91
C MET A 28 -26.79 13.27 17.93
N ALA A 29 -25.92 13.39 16.93
CA ALA A 29 -25.27 14.65 16.60
C ALA A 29 -25.63 15.02 15.16
N MET A 30 -26.29 16.18 15.03
CA MET A 30 -26.70 16.78 13.76
C MET A 30 -25.46 17.16 12.95
N SER A 31 -25.48 16.76 11.68
CA SER A 31 -24.55 17.23 10.66
C SER A 31 -24.79 18.73 10.37
N VAL A 32 -23.82 19.53 10.70
CA VAL A 32 -23.67 20.88 10.16
C VAL A 32 -22.57 20.83 9.12
N MET A 33 -22.92 21.01 7.85
CA MET A 33 -21.95 21.27 6.78
C MET A 33 -21.22 22.58 7.10
N GLU A 34 -19.97 22.50 7.51
CA GLU A 34 -19.09 23.66 7.50
C GLU A 34 -18.26 23.66 6.20
N PRO A 35 -18.09 24.83 5.56
CA PRO A 35 -17.28 24.95 4.36
C PRO A 35 -15.80 24.74 4.69
N LEU A 36 -15.07 24.14 3.75
CA LEU A 36 -13.61 23.98 3.73
C LEU A 36 -12.90 25.22 4.33
N ARG A 37 -12.47 25.13 5.57
CA ARG A 37 -11.49 26.07 6.11
C ARG A 37 -10.10 25.59 5.69
N VAL A 38 -9.53 26.31 4.73
CA VAL A 38 -8.08 26.34 4.52
C VAL A 38 -7.48 26.98 5.78
N PHE A 39 -7.01 26.19 6.71
CA PHE A 39 -6.28 26.69 7.88
C PHE A 39 -4.89 27.12 7.46
N GLY A 40 -4.61 28.41 7.59
CA GLY A 40 -3.28 28.92 7.51
C GLY A 40 -3.19 30.37 7.09
N GLN A 41 -3.71 31.30 7.88
CA GLN A 41 -3.21 32.67 7.95
C GLN A 41 -3.13 33.11 9.40
N ASP A 42 -2.08 32.67 10.10
CA ASP A 42 -1.49 33.47 11.15
C ASP A 42 -0.27 34.18 10.58
N LYS A 43 -0.46 35.50 10.34
CA LYS A 43 0.65 36.40 10.01
C LYS A 43 1.47 36.61 11.28
N GLN A 44 2.64 35.95 11.33
CA GLN A 44 3.81 36.45 12.06
C GLN A 44 5.09 36.12 11.32
N ASN A 45 5.70 37.17 10.84
CA ASN A 45 7.09 37.44 10.42
C ASN A 45 8.07 36.27 10.43
N GLY A 46 8.45 35.82 9.24
CA GLY A 46 9.60 34.92 8.97
C GLY A 46 9.60 34.54 7.50
N VAL A 47 10.70 34.81 6.83
CA VAL A 47 11.00 34.49 5.43
C VAL A 47 10.59 33.05 5.10
N GLY A 48 9.76 32.87 4.08
CA GLY A 48 9.52 31.71 3.21
C GLY A 48 9.93 30.31 3.68
N GLU A 49 9.40 29.78 4.79
CA GLU A 49 9.51 28.38 5.12
C GLU A 49 8.34 27.61 4.44
N ASN A 50 8.68 26.75 3.47
CA ASN A 50 7.76 25.78 2.92
C ASN A 50 7.20 24.92 4.09
N ARG A 51 5.93 25.07 4.40
CA ARG A 51 5.31 24.33 5.51
C ARG A 51 4.67 23.06 4.97
N MET A 52 5.04 21.90 5.53
CA MET A 52 4.39 20.61 5.27
C MET A 52 2.87 20.74 5.41
N THR A 53 2.12 20.11 4.49
CA THR A 53 0.67 20.01 4.58
C THR A 53 0.29 18.90 5.57
N TYR A 54 -0.57 19.23 6.52
CA TYR A 54 -1.10 18.29 7.51
C TYR A 54 -2.59 18.03 7.32
N ARG A 55 -3.05 16.87 7.76
CA ARG A 55 -4.47 16.51 7.90
C ARG A 55 -4.76 16.15 9.35
N VAL A 56 -5.98 16.44 9.79
CA VAL A 56 -6.44 16.12 11.14
C VAL A 56 -7.01 14.71 11.16
N GLN A 57 -6.52 13.86 12.08
CA GLN A 57 -7.18 12.59 12.36
C GLN A 57 -8.50 12.87 13.10
N HIS A 58 -9.61 12.36 12.57
CA HIS A 58 -10.96 12.77 13.00
C HIS A 58 -11.27 12.41 14.46
N GLY A 59 -10.77 11.27 14.96
CA GLY A 59 -11.07 10.80 16.32
C GLY A 59 -10.23 11.47 17.40
N SER A 60 -8.95 11.75 17.13
CA SER A 60 -7.99 12.28 18.14
C SER A 60 -7.67 13.77 17.98
N GLY A 61 -7.87 14.34 16.78
CA GLY A 61 -7.43 15.70 16.47
C GLY A 61 -5.93 15.83 16.17
N GLU A 62 -5.21 14.72 16.08
CA GLU A 62 -3.78 14.70 15.77
C GLU A 62 -3.51 15.25 14.37
N GLN A 63 -2.43 16.04 14.24
CA GLN A 63 -1.97 16.61 12.97
C GLN A 63 -1.00 15.62 12.30
N ILE A 64 -1.45 14.96 11.24
CA ILE A 64 -0.65 13.98 10.49
C ILE A 64 -0.16 14.61 9.19
N SER A 65 1.15 14.50 8.91
CA SER A 65 1.70 14.96 7.63
C SER A 65 1.06 14.21 6.47
N LEU A 66 0.59 14.96 5.46
CA LEU A 66 -0.04 14.35 4.29
C LEU A 66 0.94 13.51 3.47
N LEU A 67 2.25 13.73 3.61
CA LEU A 67 3.30 12.83 3.21
C LEU A 67 3.66 11.91 4.38
N GLY A 68 3.46 10.60 4.23
CA GLY A 68 3.91 9.57 5.14
C GLY A 68 5.12 8.82 4.58
N PHE A 69 6.03 8.37 5.45
CA PHE A 69 7.19 7.61 5.06
C PHE A 69 6.90 6.10 5.10
N GLY A 70 6.80 5.48 3.92
CA GLY A 70 6.69 4.01 3.78
C GLY A 70 8.05 3.33 3.94
N MET A 71 8.23 2.58 5.01
CA MET A 71 9.51 1.96 5.39
C MET A 71 9.74 0.57 4.78
N MET A 72 8.95 0.18 3.78
CA MET A 72 9.02 -1.15 3.15
C MET A 72 10.29 -1.37 2.31
N ARG A 73 10.90 -0.29 1.81
CA ARG A 73 12.01 -0.33 0.83
C ARG A 73 13.21 0.48 1.30
N LEU A 74 13.50 0.44 2.60
CA LEU A 74 14.65 1.14 3.16
C LEU A 74 15.97 0.63 2.58
N PRO A 75 17.01 1.46 2.53
CA PRO A 75 18.38 0.98 2.39
C PRO A 75 18.71 -0.05 3.47
N ASN A 76 19.62 -0.97 3.18
CA ASN A 76 20.08 -1.94 4.19
C ASN A 76 21.06 -1.34 5.21
N ASP A 77 21.60 -0.16 4.91
CA ASP A 77 22.53 0.56 5.77
C ASP A 77 21.77 1.44 6.80
N GLN A 78 22.13 1.28 8.08
CA GLN A 78 21.47 2.03 9.15
C GLN A 78 21.75 3.54 9.11
N ASP A 79 22.94 3.94 8.69
CA ASP A 79 23.31 5.37 8.65
C ASP A 79 22.59 6.09 7.49
N GLU A 80 22.40 5.42 6.36
CA GLU A 80 21.55 5.93 5.28
C GLU A 80 20.10 6.09 5.75
N VAL A 81 19.54 5.09 6.45
CA VAL A 81 18.19 5.18 7.03
C VAL A 81 18.10 6.31 8.04
N ASN A 82 19.11 6.47 8.89
CA ASN A 82 19.15 7.57 9.87
C ASN A 82 19.11 8.93 9.18
N GLN A 83 19.91 9.14 8.12
CA GLN A 83 19.92 10.40 7.37
C GLN A 83 18.56 10.71 6.72
N LEU A 84 17.92 9.70 6.14
CA LEU A 84 16.59 9.86 5.54
C LEU A 84 15.52 10.22 6.59
N VAL A 85 15.53 9.54 7.73
CA VAL A 85 14.57 9.79 8.83
C VAL A 85 14.81 11.15 9.48
N ASP A 86 16.07 11.52 9.73
CA ASP A 86 16.44 12.83 10.29
C ASP A 86 15.92 13.96 9.39
N TYR A 87 16.22 13.87 8.10
CA TYR A 87 15.76 14.86 7.12
C TYR A 87 14.22 14.92 7.02
N ALA A 88 13.55 13.78 7.04
CA ALA A 88 12.08 13.71 6.99
C ALA A 88 11.44 14.42 8.19
N ILE A 89 11.90 14.13 9.42
CA ILE A 89 11.38 14.74 10.65
C ILE A 89 11.69 16.24 10.69
N GLU A 90 12.90 16.64 10.33
CA GLU A 90 13.31 18.06 10.28
C GLU A 90 12.40 18.88 9.35
N HIS A 91 11.91 18.26 8.25
CA HIS A 91 11.06 18.90 7.27
C HIS A 91 9.55 18.61 7.45
N GLY A 92 9.16 18.11 8.63
CA GLY A 92 7.77 18.01 9.05
C GLY A 92 7.04 16.72 8.70
N VAL A 93 7.72 15.69 8.15
CA VAL A 93 7.14 14.36 8.01
C VAL A 93 7.06 13.72 9.40
N ASN A 94 5.87 13.31 9.81
CA ASN A 94 5.66 12.75 11.13
C ASN A 94 4.95 11.38 11.16
N TYR A 95 4.67 10.75 10.04
CA TYR A 95 4.03 9.43 9.96
C TYR A 95 4.97 8.42 9.27
N PHE A 96 5.29 7.32 9.97
CA PHE A 96 6.23 6.28 9.53
C PHE A 96 5.55 4.92 9.56
N ASP A 97 5.40 4.29 8.37
CA ASP A 97 4.68 3.05 8.18
C ASP A 97 5.62 1.86 7.92
N THR A 98 5.57 0.86 8.77
CA THR A 98 6.35 -0.38 8.66
C THR A 98 5.48 -1.63 8.84
N ALA A 99 6.09 -2.82 8.84
CA ALA A 99 5.45 -4.09 9.19
C ALA A 99 6.49 -5.17 9.53
N PRO A 100 6.13 -6.19 10.34
CA PRO A 100 7.02 -7.30 10.70
C PRO A 100 7.58 -8.06 9.51
N MET A 101 6.85 -8.15 8.39
CA MET A 101 7.29 -8.88 7.21
C MET A 101 8.16 -8.07 6.24
N TYR A 102 8.22 -6.74 6.39
CA TYR A 102 8.99 -5.91 5.46
C TYR A 102 10.49 -6.18 5.59
N MET A 103 11.18 -6.29 4.44
CA MET A 103 12.62 -6.57 4.37
C MET A 103 13.03 -7.80 5.20
N GLY A 104 12.20 -8.85 5.23
CA GLY A 104 12.45 -10.05 6.03
C GLY A 104 12.48 -9.80 7.55
N GLY A 105 11.80 -8.78 8.04
CA GLY A 105 11.75 -8.37 9.45
C GLY A 105 12.73 -7.26 9.84
N GLN A 106 13.59 -6.82 8.92
CA GLN A 106 14.59 -5.78 9.20
C GLN A 106 14.00 -4.36 9.22
N SER A 107 12.88 -4.12 8.53
CA SER A 107 12.29 -2.78 8.45
C SER A 107 11.93 -2.21 9.83
N GLU A 108 11.27 -2.99 10.73
CA GLU A 108 10.97 -2.52 12.09
C GLU A 108 12.23 -2.24 12.91
N VAL A 109 13.29 -3.03 12.72
CA VAL A 109 14.58 -2.85 13.44
C VAL A 109 15.27 -1.56 13.01
N LEU A 110 15.37 -1.33 11.70
CA LEU A 110 15.98 -0.12 11.13
C LEU A 110 15.18 1.12 11.52
N THR A 111 13.85 1.04 11.38
CA THR A 111 12.91 2.11 11.76
C THR A 111 13.02 2.45 13.24
N GLY A 112 12.98 1.45 14.12
CA GLY A 112 13.05 1.65 15.57
C GLY A 112 14.39 2.27 16.02
N LYS A 113 15.50 1.87 15.39
CA LYS A 113 16.81 2.48 15.67
C LYS A 113 16.88 3.95 15.18
N ALA A 114 16.35 4.25 14.00
CA ALA A 114 16.36 5.61 13.47
C ALA A 114 15.44 6.54 14.29
N LEU A 115 14.19 6.16 14.52
CA LEU A 115 13.21 6.97 15.22
C LEU A 115 13.54 7.16 16.72
N SER A 116 14.15 6.16 17.39
CA SER A 116 14.52 6.29 18.81
C SER A 116 15.60 7.37 19.09
N ARG A 117 16.17 7.98 18.07
CA ARG A 117 17.09 9.13 18.16
C ARG A 117 16.36 10.47 18.32
N HIS A 118 15.04 10.48 18.08
CA HIS A 118 14.19 11.66 18.12
C HIS A 118 13.22 11.62 19.31
N PRO A 119 12.74 12.77 19.81
CA PRO A 119 11.68 12.82 20.82
C PRO A 119 10.44 12.09 20.33
N ARG A 120 9.83 11.27 21.19
CA ARG A 120 8.71 10.37 20.83
C ARG A 120 7.46 11.12 20.36
N ASP A 121 7.27 12.35 20.78
CA ASP A 121 6.16 13.25 20.41
C ASP A 121 6.31 13.90 19.02
N LYS A 122 7.42 13.67 18.33
CA LYS A 122 7.68 14.21 17.00
C LYS A 122 7.19 13.32 15.86
N TYR A 123 6.78 12.09 16.15
CA TYR A 123 6.41 11.13 15.11
C TYR A 123 5.35 10.14 15.56
N TYR A 124 4.64 9.60 14.59
CA TYR A 124 3.68 8.53 14.72
C TYR A 124 4.21 7.28 14.02
N ILE A 125 4.11 6.12 14.66
CA ILE A 125 4.52 4.83 14.11
C ILE A 125 3.29 4.02 13.74
N ALA A 126 3.26 3.54 12.50
CA ALA A 126 2.33 2.52 12.04
C ALA A 126 3.04 1.19 11.84
N THR A 127 2.49 0.11 12.41
CA THR A 127 2.90 -1.27 12.09
C THR A 127 1.70 -2.21 12.05
N LYS A 128 1.91 -3.49 11.70
CA LYS A 128 0.83 -4.36 11.24
C LYS A 128 0.91 -5.76 11.83
N MET A 129 -0.23 -6.41 12.02
CA MET A 129 -0.33 -7.84 12.29
C MET A 129 -0.11 -8.64 11.00
N SER A 130 1.13 -9.07 10.76
CA SER A 130 1.56 -9.72 9.51
C SER A 130 1.47 -11.25 9.57
N ASN A 131 0.38 -11.79 10.10
CA ASN A 131 0.14 -13.22 10.24
C ASN A 131 -0.50 -13.87 8.99
N GLN A 132 -0.03 -13.56 7.76
CA GLN A 132 -0.63 -14.05 6.52
C GLN A 132 -0.45 -15.54 6.29
N ARG A 133 0.58 -16.18 6.87
CA ARG A 133 0.86 -17.61 6.72
C ARG A 133 0.10 -18.44 7.75
N ASN A 134 -0.52 -19.54 7.36
CA ASN A 134 -1.39 -20.36 8.21
C ASN A 134 -0.75 -20.79 9.54
N HIS A 135 0.56 -21.09 9.55
CA HIS A 135 1.26 -21.44 10.79
C HIS A 135 1.39 -20.30 11.81
N LEU A 136 1.10 -19.05 11.38
CA LEU A 136 1.10 -17.86 12.24
C LEU A 136 -0.32 -17.51 12.76
N TRP A 137 -1.35 -18.30 12.44
CA TRP A 137 -2.74 -17.99 12.78
C TRP A 137 -3.10 -18.34 14.22
N SER A 138 -2.28 -19.11 14.94
CA SER A 138 -2.55 -19.33 16.35
C SER A 138 -2.49 -18.01 17.14
N PHE A 139 -3.30 -17.92 18.20
CA PHE A 139 -3.28 -16.76 19.09
C PHE A 139 -1.88 -16.47 19.62
N GLU A 140 -1.16 -17.52 20.06
CA GLU A 140 0.17 -17.38 20.65
C GLU A 140 1.20 -16.83 19.67
N GLU A 141 1.25 -17.35 18.44
CA GLU A 141 2.17 -16.87 17.40
C GLU A 141 1.88 -15.41 17.01
N SER A 142 0.59 -15.08 16.84
CA SER A 142 0.17 -13.71 16.52
C SER A 142 0.48 -12.74 17.67
N ARG A 143 0.21 -13.14 18.91
CA ARG A 143 0.52 -12.36 20.11
C ARG A 143 2.02 -12.15 20.28
N MET A 144 2.83 -13.18 20.03
CA MET A 144 4.29 -13.06 20.06
C MET A 144 4.78 -12.06 18.99
N MET A 145 4.25 -12.12 17.77
CA MET A 145 4.56 -11.14 16.71
C MET A 145 4.22 -9.71 17.15
N TYR A 146 3.06 -9.51 17.79
CA TYR A 146 2.64 -8.23 18.34
C TYR A 146 3.68 -7.64 19.30
N TYR A 147 4.09 -8.40 20.32
CA TYR A 147 5.08 -7.91 21.30
C TYR A 147 6.48 -7.73 20.70
N GLN A 148 6.86 -8.54 19.73
CA GLN A 148 8.13 -8.37 19.01
C GLN A 148 8.20 -7.04 18.26
N SER A 149 7.08 -6.52 17.74
CA SER A 149 7.05 -5.22 17.10
C SER A 149 7.42 -4.09 18.06
N PHE A 150 6.93 -4.11 19.31
CA PHE A 150 7.31 -3.12 20.32
C PHE A 150 8.82 -3.15 20.62
N GLN A 151 9.39 -4.36 20.72
CA GLN A 151 10.82 -4.52 20.97
C GLN A 151 11.68 -4.01 19.82
N ARG A 152 11.31 -4.34 18.56
CA ARG A 152 12.04 -3.92 17.38
C ARG A 152 11.93 -2.40 17.16
N LEU A 153 10.75 -1.84 17.36
CA LEU A 153 10.47 -0.41 17.24
C LEU A 153 10.95 0.41 18.45
N LYS A 154 11.28 -0.25 19.59
CA LYS A 154 11.75 0.37 20.84
C LYS A 154 10.73 1.37 21.42
N VAL A 155 9.46 0.99 21.47
CA VAL A 155 8.35 1.83 21.92
C VAL A 155 7.51 1.11 22.97
N ASP A 156 6.80 1.87 23.81
CA ASP A 156 5.83 1.39 24.80
C ASP A 156 4.38 1.40 24.29
N HIS A 157 4.12 2.17 23.22
CA HIS A 157 2.85 2.20 22.50
C HIS A 157 3.07 2.37 20.99
N ILE A 158 2.12 1.88 20.21
CA ILE A 158 2.06 2.02 18.75
C ILE A 158 0.89 2.96 18.42
N ASP A 159 1.17 3.98 17.61
CA ASP A 159 0.15 4.99 17.30
C ASP A 159 -0.91 4.43 16.34
N TYR A 160 -0.50 3.73 15.28
CA TYR A 160 -1.39 3.18 14.25
C TYR A 160 -1.11 1.69 14.05
N TYR A 161 -2.04 0.83 14.44
CA TYR A 161 -1.89 -0.61 14.30
C TYR A 161 -2.88 -1.17 13.28
N LEU A 162 -2.43 -2.02 12.36
CA LEU A 162 -3.26 -2.52 11.26
C LEU A 162 -3.42 -4.04 11.28
N LEU A 163 -4.64 -4.52 10.99
CA LEU A 163 -4.80 -5.86 10.46
C LEU A 163 -4.23 -5.89 9.04
N HIS A 164 -3.17 -6.67 8.82
CA HIS A 164 -2.41 -6.60 7.58
C HIS A 164 -3.06 -7.39 6.45
N SER A 165 -3.25 -6.74 5.27
CA SER A 165 -3.66 -7.40 4.03
C SER A 165 -5.00 -8.16 4.15
N ILE A 166 -6.04 -7.45 4.55
CA ILE A 166 -7.40 -7.95 4.55
C ILE A 166 -7.86 -8.15 3.11
N GLY A 167 -8.59 -9.24 2.84
CA GLY A 167 -9.08 -9.61 1.51
C GLY A 167 -8.26 -10.72 0.84
N GLY A 168 -6.99 -10.89 1.19
CA GLY A 168 -6.23 -12.06 0.76
C GLY A 168 -6.84 -13.36 1.31
N GLY A 169 -7.32 -14.25 0.42
CA GLY A 169 -7.99 -15.51 0.78
C GLY A 169 -9.44 -15.37 1.28
N GLY A 170 -10.05 -14.17 1.17
CA GLY A 170 -11.48 -13.94 1.44
C GLY A 170 -11.89 -14.05 2.91
N MET A 171 -13.18 -14.31 3.15
CA MET A 171 -13.79 -14.33 4.49
C MET A 171 -13.23 -15.43 5.40
N ASP A 172 -12.94 -16.62 4.87
CA ASP A 172 -12.41 -17.73 5.66
C ASP A 172 -11.04 -17.40 6.24
N THR A 173 -10.19 -16.73 5.43
CA THR A 173 -8.89 -16.24 5.89
C THR A 173 -9.03 -15.13 6.92
N LEU A 174 -9.96 -14.20 6.74
CA LEU A 174 -10.24 -13.17 7.75
C LEU A 174 -10.63 -13.83 9.07
N ASN A 175 -11.57 -14.79 9.05
CA ASN A 175 -12.03 -15.48 10.24
C ASN A 175 -10.89 -16.23 10.94
N GLY A 176 -10.14 -17.06 10.22
CA GLY A 176 -9.05 -17.85 10.80
C GLY A 176 -7.92 -17.01 11.39
N ARG A 177 -7.63 -15.83 10.77
CA ARG A 177 -6.57 -14.94 11.23
C ARG A 177 -6.93 -14.10 12.45
N PHE A 178 -8.19 -13.71 12.63
CA PHE A 178 -8.54 -12.66 13.57
C PHE A 178 -9.73 -12.99 14.48
N PHE A 179 -10.67 -13.83 14.04
CA PHE A 179 -11.89 -14.11 14.80
C PHE A 179 -11.83 -15.45 15.52
N ASP A 180 -11.56 -16.53 14.80
CA ASP A 180 -11.61 -17.90 15.37
C ASP A 180 -10.54 -18.12 16.45
N ASN A 181 -9.45 -17.37 16.39
CA ASN A 181 -8.35 -17.40 17.35
C ASN A 181 -8.42 -16.29 18.42
N HIS A 182 -9.49 -15.50 18.50
CA HIS A 182 -9.67 -14.38 19.45
C HIS A 182 -8.63 -13.26 19.36
N LEU A 183 -7.89 -13.16 18.25
CA LEU A 183 -6.84 -12.14 18.10
C LEU A 183 -7.43 -10.73 18.00
N LEU A 184 -8.54 -10.54 17.29
CA LEU A 184 -9.17 -9.22 17.22
C LEU A 184 -9.63 -8.74 18.59
N GLU A 185 -10.21 -9.63 19.42
CA GLU A 185 -10.59 -9.30 20.81
C GLU A 185 -9.38 -8.82 21.62
N PHE A 186 -8.24 -9.48 21.47
CA PHE A 186 -6.99 -9.06 22.10
C PHE A 186 -6.55 -7.67 21.63
N LEU A 187 -6.55 -7.39 20.32
CA LEU A 187 -6.14 -6.09 19.78
C LEU A 187 -7.06 -4.95 20.21
N LEU A 188 -8.37 -5.20 20.31
CA LEU A 188 -9.33 -4.24 20.86
C LEU A 188 -9.02 -3.91 22.33
N LYS A 189 -8.68 -4.91 23.16
CA LYS A 189 -8.24 -4.68 24.56
C LYS A 189 -6.92 -3.92 24.63
N GLU A 190 -5.99 -4.15 23.71
CA GLU A 190 -4.74 -3.40 23.62
C GLU A 190 -4.98 -1.92 23.25
N ARG A 191 -5.99 -1.65 22.42
CA ARG A 191 -6.44 -0.28 22.13
C ARG A 191 -7.08 0.38 23.38
N GLU A 192 -7.98 -0.29 24.05
CA GLU A 192 -8.58 0.20 25.31
C GLU A 192 -7.52 0.49 26.40
N ALA A 193 -6.47 -0.31 26.44
CA ALA A 193 -5.34 -0.13 27.34
C ALA A 193 -4.35 0.96 26.91
N GLY A 194 -4.54 1.60 25.74
CA GLY A 194 -3.69 2.66 25.20
C GLY A 194 -2.34 2.20 24.65
N ARG A 195 -2.10 0.89 24.53
CA ARG A 195 -0.89 0.37 23.84
C ARG A 195 -1.00 0.43 22.34
N ILE A 196 -2.22 0.42 21.79
CA ILE A 196 -2.56 0.82 20.43
C ILE A 196 -3.39 2.10 20.54
N ARG A 197 -3.03 3.18 19.88
CA ARG A 197 -3.82 4.42 19.89
C ARG A 197 -4.94 4.37 18.85
N HIS A 198 -4.60 3.98 17.62
CA HIS A 198 -5.53 3.86 16.49
C HIS A 198 -5.45 2.46 15.89
N LEU A 199 -6.60 1.79 15.76
CA LEU A 199 -6.71 0.46 15.16
C LEU A 199 -7.40 0.56 13.81
N GLY A 200 -6.77 0.00 12.78
CA GLY A 200 -7.30 -0.04 11.43
C GLY A 200 -6.91 -1.31 10.69
N PHE A 201 -7.05 -1.31 9.39
CA PHE A 201 -6.63 -2.43 8.56
C PHE A 201 -6.12 -1.98 7.19
N SER A 202 -5.28 -2.79 6.56
CA SER A 202 -4.89 -2.62 5.16
C SER A 202 -5.62 -3.62 4.29
N TYR A 203 -6.05 -3.18 3.11
CA TYR A 203 -6.84 -3.99 2.19
C TYR A 203 -6.06 -4.38 0.94
N HIS A 204 -6.18 -5.66 0.56
CA HIS A 204 -5.75 -6.23 -0.71
C HIS A 204 -6.66 -7.39 -1.10
N GLY A 205 -7.29 -7.35 -2.26
CA GLY A 205 -7.92 -8.53 -2.83
C GLY A 205 -9.43 -8.57 -2.81
N ASP A 206 -9.99 -9.61 -2.20
CA ASP A 206 -11.44 -9.80 -2.13
C ASP A 206 -12.10 -8.68 -1.33
N VAL A 207 -13.06 -8.00 -1.94
CA VAL A 207 -13.74 -6.85 -1.32
C VAL A 207 -14.69 -7.23 -0.19
N ARG A 208 -15.16 -8.47 -0.14
CA ARG A 208 -16.13 -8.91 0.87
C ARG A 208 -15.64 -8.74 2.32
N PRO A 209 -14.39 -9.10 2.69
CA PRO A 209 -13.86 -8.78 4.01
C PRO A 209 -13.77 -7.28 4.30
N PHE A 210 -13.42 -6.47 3.31
CA PHE A 210 -13.37 -5.01 3.45
C PHE A 210 -14.76 -4.42 3.73
N ASP A 211 -15.75 -4.81 2.92
CA ASP A 211 -17.13 -4.37 3.12
C ASP A 211 -17.66 -4.80 4.47
N TRP A 212 -17.42 -6.07 4.83
CA TRP A 212 -17.89 -6.62 6.10
C TRP A 212 -17.33 -5.85 7.30
N LEU A 213 -16.02 -5.53 7.31
CA LEU A 213 -15.40 -4.79 8.41
C LEU A 213 -15.97 -3.37 8.51
N LEU A 214 -16.18 -2.67 7.40
CA LEU A 214 -16.76 -1.32 7.39
C LEU A 214 -18.24 -1.30 7.68
N ASP A 215 -19.01 -2.33 7.30
CA ASP A 215 -20.42 -2.46 7.67
C ASP A 215 -20.63 -2.71 9.17
N HIS A 216 -19.56 -3.10 9.89
CA HIS A 216 -19.54 -3.24 11.35
C HIS A 216 -18.72 -2.12 12.03
N GLN A 217 -18.69 -0.93 11.41
CA GLN A 217 -17.95 0.24 11.95
C GLN A 217 -18.46 0.62 13.34
N ASP A 218 -19.77 0.55 13.58
CA ASP A 218 -20.38 0.86 14.88
C ASP A 218 -19.97 -0.13 15.99
N GLU A 219 -19.44 -1.30 15.61
CA GLU A 219 -19.02 -2.36 16.53
C GLU A 219 -17.51 -2.29 16.83
N TYR A 220 -16.70 -2.09 15.77
CA TYR A 220 -15.24 -2.16 15.89
C TYR A 220 -14.57 -0.79 16.00
N HIS A 221 -15.25 0.28 15.57
CA HIS A 221 -14.72 1.66 15.59
C HIS A 221 -13.33 1.74 14.94
N TRP A 222 -13.24 1.34 13.66
CA TRP A 222 -12.01 1.49 12.89
C TRP A 222 -11.64 2.96 12.77
N ASP A 223 -10.42 3.31 13.14
CA ASP A 223 -9.93 4.69 13.10
C ASP A 223 -9.47 5.10 11.69
N PHE A 224 -8.99 4.12 10.90
CA PHE A 224 -8.50 4.36 9.55
C PHE A 224 -8.43 3.06 8.74
N VAL A 225 -8.35 3.21 7.40
CA VAL A 225 -8.13 2.08 6.48
C VAL A 225 -7.03 2.41 5.50
N GLN A 226 -6.08 1.50 5.30
CA GLN A 226 -5.02 1.64 4.31
C GLN A 226 -5.44 0.97 3.00
N ILE A 227 -5.57 1.78 1.93
CA ILE A 227 -5.98 1.33 0.59
C ILE A 227 -4.92 1.64 -0.46
N GLN A 228 -4.83 0.81 -1.49
CA GLN A 228 -4.09 1.12 -2.70
C GLN A 228 -4.87 2.14 -3.52
N MET A 229 -4.27 3.31 -3.78
CA MET A 229 -4.96 4.38 -4.51
C MET A 229 -3.97 5.23 -5.30
N ASN A 230 -4.26 5.38 -6.58
CA ASN A 230 -3.60 6.28 -7.52
C ASN A 230 -4.54 6.56 -8.70
N PHE A 231 -4.21 7.50 -9.58
CA PHE A 231 -5.10 7.91 -10.67
C PHE A 231 -5.43 6.79 -11.68
N LEU A 232 -4.57 5.75 -11.80
CA LEU A 232 -4.84 4.60 -12.67
C LEU A 232 -5.77 3.60 -11.96
N ASP A 233 -5.42 3.19 -10.73
CA ASP A 233 -6.20 2.21 -9.97
C ASP A 233 -7.55 2.79 -9.51
N TRP A 234 -7.77 4.08 -9.66
CA TRP A 234 -9.05 4.75 -9.38
C TRP A 234 -10.22 4.04 -10.05
N ARG A 235 -10.08 3.74 -11.37
CA ARG A 235 -11.10 3.05 -12.18
C ARG A 235 -10.58 1.86 -12.98
N HIS A 236 -9.31 1.53 -12.83
CA HIS A 236 -8.66 0.46 -13.57
C HIS A 236 -7.81 -0.46 -12.68
N ALA A 237 -8.25 -0.71 -11.44
CA ALA A 237 -7.51 -1.55 -10.49
C ALA A 237 -7.34 -3.00 -10.97
N SER A 238 -8.33 -3.53 -11.71
CA SER A 238 -8.33 -4.91 -12.21
C SER A 238 -7.61 -5.11 -13.55
N MET A 239 -6.92 -4.10 -14.07
CA MET A 239 -6.21 -4.17 -15.34
C MET A 239 -5.23 -5.33 -15.43
N GLY A 240 -5.29 -6.07 -16.54
CA GLY A 240 -4.38 -7.16 -16.86
C GLY A 240 -4.64 -8.46 -16.10
N ASN A 241 -5.62 -8.50 -15.22
CA ASN A 241 -5.96 -9.64 -14.37
C ASN A 241 -7.33 -10.22 -14.70
N GLY A 242 -7.60 -10.60 -15.93
CA GLY A 242 -8.93 -11.01 -16.43
C GLY A 242 -9.70 -12.05 -15.59
N TRP A 243 -9.19 -12.49 -14.47
CA TRP A 243 -9.78 -13.44 -13.51
C TRP A 243 -10.04 -12.83 -12.12
N ARG A 244 -9.56 -11.58 -11.85
CA ARG A 244 -9.76 -10.88 -10.57
C ARG A 244 -10.71 -9.70 -10.76
N LYS A 245 -11.71 -9.65 -9.88
CA LYS A 245 -12.53 -8.44 -9.68
C LYS A 245 -12.00 -7.73 -8.44
N ASP A 246 -10.94 -6.94 -8.61
CA ASP A 246 -10.60 -5.96 -7.59
C ASP A 246 -11.61 -4.85 -7.59
N ALA A 247 -11.95 -4.36 -6.42
CA ALA A 247 -12.66 -3.11 -6.32
C ALA A 247 -11.74 -1.97 -6.75
N ASP A 248 -12.23 -1.10 -7.62
CA ASP A 248 -11.56 0.13 -7.97
C ASP A 248 -11.33 1.00 -6.73
N ALA A 249 -10.26 1.79 -6.73
CA ALA A 249 -9.95 2.65 -5.59
C ALA A 249 -11.05 3.70 -5.32
N GLU A 250 -11.80 4.11 -6.36
CA GLU A 250 -13.00 4.96 -6.23
C GLU A 250 -14.05 4.32 -5.32
N TYR A 251 -14.32 3.02 -5.49
CA TYR A 251 -15.25 2.31 -4.61
C TYR A 251 -14.75 2.26 -3.16
N LEU A 252 -13.48 1.91 -2.96
CA LEU A 252 -12.89 1.76 -1.63
C LEU A 252 -12.88 3.11 -0.88
N TYR A 253 -12.45 4.17 -1.56
CA TYR A 253 -12.43 5.52 -1.02
C TYR A 253 -13.83 6.00 -0.62
N ASN A 254 -14.81 5.88 -1.52
CA ASN A 254 -16.20 6.31 -1.27
C ASN A 254 -16.86 5.51 -0.14
N LYS A 255 -16.54 4.22 0.00
CA LYS A 255 -17.03 3.39 1.11
C LYS A 255 -16.44 3.85 2.43
N CYS A 256 -15.14 4.15 2.49
CA CYS A 256 -14.51 4.71 3.69
C CYS A 256 -15.10 6.08 4.06
N GLU A 257 -15.25 6.98 3.08
CA GLU A 257 -15.84 8.31 3.31
C GLU A 257 -17.27 8.21 3.84
N LYS A 258 -18.09 7.33 3.25
CA LYS A 258 -19.49 7.10 3.68
C LYS A 258 -19.58 6.56 5.10
N THR A 259 -18.61 5.77 5.55
CA THR A 259 -18.57 5.23 6.92
C THR A 259 -17.83 6.13 7.91
N GLY A 260 -17.34 7.30 7.46
CA GLY A 260 -16.60 8.26 8.30
C GLY A 260 -15.18 7.83 8.65
N VAL A 261 -14.64 6.81 7.96
CA VAL A 261 -13.29 6.27 8.21
C VAL A 261 -12.30 6.91 7.25
N GLN A 262 -11.20 7.45 7.76
CA GLN A 262 -10.17 8.08 6.92
C GLN A 262 -9.29 7.05 6.21
N CYS A 263 -8.78 7.43 5.04
CA CYS A 263 -7.88 6.59 4.25
C CYS A 263 -6.42 6.96 4.48
N VAL A 264 -5.58 5.93 4.66
CA VAL A 264 -4.14 5.99 4.44
C VAL A 264 -3.86 5.39 3.07
N VAL A 265 -3.11 6.09 2.22
CA VAL A 265 -2.88 5.64 0.85
C VAL A 265 -1.55 4.94 0.72
N MET A 266 -1.56 3.71 0.20
CA MET A 266 -0.39 2.97 -0.28
C MET A 266 -0.37 2.92 -1.80
N GLU A 267 0.79 2.65 -2.39
CA GLU A 267 1.03 2.54 -3.83
C GLU A 267 0.60 3.79 -4.65
N PRO A 268 0.83 5.02 -4.16
CA PRO A 268 0.46 6.24 -4.91
C PRO A 268 1.19 6.35 -6.25
N LEU A 269 2.38 5.74 -6.35
CA LEU A 269 3.21 5.68 -7.56
C LEU A 269 3.21 4.29 -8.22
N ARG A 270 2.35 3.37 -7.76
CA ARG A 270 2.23 1.99 -8.25
C ARG A 270 3.59 1.28 -8.33
N GLY A 271 4.33 1.27 -7.21
CA GLY A 271 5.67 0.68 -7.10
C GLY A 271 6.74 1.41 -7.93
N GLY A 272 6.52 2.68 -8.26
CA GLY A 272 7.40 3.49 -9.11
C GLY A 272 7.11 3.37 -10.62
N ALA A 273 6.05 2.65 -11.00
CA ALA A 273 5.68 2.47 -12.42
C ALA A 273 5.40 3.82 -13.13
N PHE A 274 4.87 4.80 -12.42
CA PHE A 274 4.61 6.12 -13.01
C PHE A 274 5.87 6.90 -13.39
N GLY A 275 7.02 6.61 -12.78
CA GLY A 275 8.30 7.14 -13.20
C GLY A 275 8.79 6.59 -14.55
N LYS A 276 8.17 5.50 -15.04
CA LYS A 276 8.55 4.79 -16.28
C LYS A 276 7.40 4.74 -17.29
N MET A 277 6.51 5.71 -17.28
CA MET A 277 5.41 5.83 -18.24
C MET A 277 5.93 6.04 -19.67
N ALA A 278 5.12 5.67 -20.66
CA ALA A 278 5.40 5.94 -22.05
C ALA A 278 5.60 7.45 -22.32
N LYS A 279 6.53 7.78 -23.24
CA LYS A 279 6.92 9.19 -23.50
C LYS A 279 5.73 10.05 -23.95
N GLU A 280 4.82 9.51 -24.75
CA GLU A 280 3.65 10.22 -25.20
C GLU A 280 2.72 10.63 -24.06
N LEU A 281 2.63 9.83 -23.00
CA LEU A 281 1.84 10.15 -21.81
C LEU A 281 2.55 11.20 -20.92
N THR A 282 3.85 11.03 -20.71
CA THR A 282 4.63 12.03 -19.95
C THR A 282 4.68 13.38 -20.67
N ASN A 283 4.68 13.41 -22.00
CA ASN A 283 4.65 14.65 -22.78
C ASN A 283 3.33 15.40 -22.61
N GLN A 284 2.19 14.69 -22.45
CA GLN A 284 0.90 15.33 -22.16
C GLN A 284 0.95 16.05 -20.80
N LEU A 285 1.53 15.42 -19.76
CA LEU A 285 1.72 16.05 -18.44
C LEU A 285 2.64 17.28 -18.52
N LYS A 286 3.77 17.14 -19.22
CA LYS A 286 4.74 18.23 -19.40
C LYS A 286 4.22 19.41 -20.22
N ALA A 287 3.26 19.19 -21.10
CA ALA A 287 2.61 20.28 -21.85
C ALA A 287 1.83 21.22 -20.92
N VAL A 288 1.33 20.72 -19.79
CA VAL A 288 0.60 21.50 -18.77
C VAL A 288 1.54 22.03 -17.69
N ARG A 289 2.40 21.15 -17.13
CA ARG A 289 3.39 21.49 -16.10
C ARG A 289 4.78 21.00 -16.49
N PRO A 290 5.57 21.82 -17.22
CA PRO A 290 6.85 21.39 -17.79
C PRO A 290 7.89 20.90 -16.78
N ASN A 291 7.84 21.44 -15.56
CA ASN A 291 8.82 21.16 -14.51
C ASN A 291 8.38 20.08 -13.52
N ASP A 292 7.12 19.64 -13.55
CA ASP A 292 6.63 18.64 -12.63
C ASP A 292 7.02 17.23 -13.08
N SER A 293 7.50 16.41 -12.15
CA SER A 293 7.67 14.98 -12.38
C SER A 293 6.33 14.27 -12.43
N THR A 294 6.32 13.06 -12.98
CA THR A 294 5.12 12.20 -12.93
C THR A 294 4.76 11.81 -11.49
N ALA A 295 5.75 11.73 -10.59
CA ALA A 295 5.54 11.49 -9.16
C ALA A 295 4.78 12.66 -8.52
N ARG A 296 5.20 13.92 -8.79
CA ARG A 296 4.51 15.11 -8.30
C ARG A 296 3.05 15.16 -8.77
N TRP A 297 2.76 14.84 -10.02
CA TRP A 297 1.41 14.74 -10.53
C TRP A 297 0.56 13.73 -9.75
N ALA A 298 1.10 12.51 -9.53
CA ALA A 298 0.39 11.46 -8.81
C ALA A 298 0.14 11.84 -7.34
N PHE A 299 1.11 12.44 -6.65
CA PHE A 299 0.94 12.91 -5.27
C PHE A 299 -0.06 14.04 -5.14
N ARG A 300 -0.04 15.00 -6.05
CA ARG A 300 -1.02 16.09 -6.09
C ARG A 300 -2.43 15.54 -6.29
N TRP A 301 -2.59 14.57 -7.18
CA TRP A 301 -3.88 13.92 -7.41
C TRP A 301 -4.39 13.19 -6.16
N VAL A 302 -3.57 12.34 -5.54
CA VAL A 302 -3.93 11.64 -4.30
C VAL A 302 -4.28 12.64 -3.21
N GLY A 303 -3.42 13.62 -2.96
CA GLY A 303 -3.61 14.62 -1.91
C GLY A 303 -4.78 15.58 -2.15
N SER A 304 -5.36 15.61 -3.35
CA SER A 304 -6.58 16.38 -3.67
C SER A 304 -7.86 15.79 -3.04
N HIS A 305 -7.82 14.53 -2.57
CA HIS A 305 -8.97 13.87 -1.97
C HIS A 305 -9.01 14.13 -0.46
N SER A 306 -10.13 14.68 0.02
CA SER A 306 -10.27 15.23 1.39
C SER A 306 -10.22 14.18 2.50
N ASN A 307 -10.72 12.96 2.25
CA ASN A 307 -10.77 11.88 3.24
C ASN A 307 -9.44 11.09 3.39
N ILE A 308 -8.35 11.58 2.77
CA ILE A 308 -7.03 10.99 2.92
C ILE A 308 -6.32 11.60 4.13
N LEU A 309 -5.90 10.77 5.08
CA LEU A 309 -5.13 11.18 6.24
C LEU A 309 -3.66 11.38 5.89
N THR A 310 -3.06 10.40 5.20
CA THR A 310 -1.66 10.46 4.76
C THR A 310 -1.42 9.58 3.54
N THR A 311 -0.38 9.92 2.76
CA THR A 311 0.02 9.24 1.53
C THR A 311 1.42 8.65 1.71
N LEU A 312 1.52 7.33 1.68
CA LEU A 312 2.78 6.62 1.93
C LEU A 312 3.67 6.63 0.68
N SER A 313 4.89 7.10 0.83
CA SER A 313 5.93 7.00 -0.19
C SER A 313 7.15 6.25 0.33
N GLY A 314 7.69 5.32 -0.47
CA GLY A 314 8.93 4.60 -0.18
C GLY A 314 10.13 5.40 -0.65
N MET A 315 10.56 6.37 0.14
CA MET A 315 11.63 7.31 -0.17
C MET A 315 12.98 6.73 0.27
N ASN A 316 13.53 5.83 -0.54
CA ASN A 316 14.80 5.13 -0.26
C ASN A 316 16.04 5.89 -0.75
N GLU A 317 15.87 7.04 -1.37
CA GLU A 317 16.92 7.93 -1.83
C GLU A 317 16.63 9.37 -1.38
N MET A 318 17.66 10.12 -1.05
CA MET A 318 17.53 11.50 -0.54
C MET A 318 16.84 12.44 -1.55
N ASP A 319 17.11 12.26 -2.84
CA ASP A 319 16.50 13.10 -3.88
C ASP A 319 15.00 12.84 -4.00
N HIS A 320 14.53 11.58 -3.86
CA HIS A 320 13.13 11.26 -3.80
C HIS A 320 12.45 11.90 -2.57
N LEU A 321 13.13 11.84 -1.41
CA LEU A 321 12.61 12.44 -0.18
C LEU A 321 12.45 13.96 -0.32
N LYS A 322 13.46 14.64 -0.85
CA LYS A 322 13.44 16.10 -1.07
C LYS A 322 12.35 16.52 -2.02
N GLU A 323 12.22 15.86 -3.18
CA GLU A 323 11.17 16.18 -4.15
C GLU A 323 9.77 15.96 -3.58
N ASN A 324 9.58 14.89 -2.81
CA ASN A 324 8.29 14.62 -2.20
C ASN A 324 7.96 15.64 -1.11
N ILE A 325 8.90 15.99 -0.25
CA ILE A 325 8.72 17.07 0.74
C ILE A 325 8.36 18.38 0.05
N GLU A 326 9.08 18.76 -1.01
CA GLU A 326 8.74 19.97 -1.80
C GLU A 326 7.32 19.89 -2.36
N THR A 327 6.88 18.73 -2.84
CA THR A 327 5.54 18.52 -3.38
C THR A 327 4.43 18.74 -2.33
N PHE A 328 4.70 18.34 -1.07
CA PHE A 328 3.73 18.43 0.01
C PHE A 328 3.88 19.68 0.91
N SER A 329 4.76 20.65 0.55
CA SER A 329 5.12 21.78 1.43
C SER A 329 4.99 23.18 0.77
N PRO A 330 3.78 23.72 0.56
CA PRO A 330 2.46 23.12 0.74
C PRO A 330 2.03 22.31 -0.50
N LEU A 331 1.14 21.32 -0.30
CA LEU A 331 0.55 20.62 -1.43
C LEU A 331 -0.36 21.55 -2.24
N GLU A 332 -0.10 21.62 -3.53
CA GLU A 332 -1.00 22.23 -4.52
C GLU A 332 -1.95 21.14 -5.05
N ILE A 333 -3.25 21.25 -4.75
CA ILE A 333 -4.25 20.29 -5.24
C ILE A 333 -4.42 20.38 -6.76
N CYS A 334 -4.83 19.30 -7.40
CA CYS A 334 -5.13 19.28 -8.83
C CYS A 334 -6.39 20.09 -9.13
N THR A 335 -6.34 20.86 -10.22
CA THR A 335 -7.52 21.50 -10.80
C THR A 335 -8.43 20.47 -11.47
N GLU A 336 -9.66 20.84 -11.79
CA GLU A 336 -10.60 19.99 -12.53
C GLU A 336 -10.03 19.56 -13.90
N ALA A 337 -9.39 20.48 -14.62
CA ALA A 337 -8.75 20.20 -15.90
C ALA A 337 -7.58 19.20 -15.76
N GLU A 338 -6.78 19.32 -14.69
CA GLU A 338 -5.70 18.38 -14.38
C GLU A 338 -6.24 17.00 -14.01
N ASN A 339 -7.33 16.93 -13.24
CA ASN A 339 -8.00 15.67 -12.92
C ASN A 339 -8.56 14.99 -14.18
N THR A 340 -9.14 15.75 -15.11
CA THR A 340 -9.62 15.25 -16.41
C THR A 340 -8.46 14.67 -17.22
N LEU A 341 -7.35 15.41 -17.35
CA LEU A 341 -6.16 14.94 -18.05
C LEU A 341 -5.60 13.65 -17.45
N LEU A 342 -5.53 13.54 -16.13
CA LEU A 342 -5.05 12.32 -15.46
C LEU A 342 -5.99 11.13 -15.68
N ALA A 343 -7.31 11.36 -15.74
CA ALA A 343 -8.28 10.31 -16.07
C ALA A 343 -8.10 9.83 -17.53
N GLU A 344 -7.92 10.74 -18.49
CA GLU A 344 -7.64 10.40 -19.89
C GLU A 344 -6.33 9.63 -20.06
N ILE A 345 -5.29 9.99 -19.30
CA ILE A 345 -4.01 9.28 -19.25
C ILE A 345 -4.21 7.87 -18.65
N ALA A 346 -5.01 7.75 -17.59
CA ALA A 346 -5.33 6.45 -17.00
C ALA A 346 -6.04 5.52 -17.99
N ASP A 347 -7.01 6.05 -18.76
CA ASP A 347 -7.70 5.31 -19.83
C ASP A 347 -6.73 4.84 -20.91
N GLN A 348 -5.78 5.69 -21.32
CA GLN A 348 -4.74 5.32 -22.28
C GLN A 348 -3.82 4.23 -21.72
N MET A 349 -3.38 4.37 -20.45
CA MET A 349 -2.55 3.37 -19.76
C MET A 349 -3.28 2.03 -19.64
N ALA A 350 -4.59 2.06 -19.42
CA ALA A 350 -5.45 0.88 -19.35
C ALA A 350 -5.42 0.05 -20.64
N GLY A 351 -5.19 0.68 -21.77
CA GLY A 351 -5.02 0.01 -23.07
C GLY A 351 -3.66 -0.66 -23.28
N PHE A 352 -2.68 -0.42 -22.41
CA PHE A 352 -1.34 -1.01 -22.54
C PHE A 352 -1.30 -2.42 -21.93
N PRO A 353 -0.67 -3.40 -22.62
CA PRO A 353 -0.64 -4.78 -22.15
C PRO A 353 0.38 -4.98 -21.00
N THR A 354 0.48 -4.04 -20.07
CA THR A 354 1.39 -4.11 -18.93
C THR A 354 0.96 -5.16 -17.91
N ILE A 355 1.93 -5.69 -17.17
CA ILE A 355 1.70 -6.57 -16.04
C ILE A 355 1.60 -5.68 -14.78
N PRO A 356 0.54 -5.80 -13.95
CA PRO A 356 0.32 -4.91 -12.81
C PRO A 356 1.22 -5.24 -11.60
N CYS A 357 2.51 -5.44 -11.84
CA CYS A 357 3.50 -5.72 -10.80
C CYS A 357 4.02 -4.41 -10.18
N THR A 358 3.95 -4.32 -8.85
CA THR A 358 4.47 -3.19 -8.07
C THR A 358 5.89 -3.45 -7.53
N THR A 359 6.56 -4.48 -8.00
CA THR A 359 7.92 -4.87 -7.59
C THR A 359 8.12 -5.03 -6.07
N CYS A 360 7.07 -5.42 -5.35
CA CYS A 360 7.10 -5.58 -3.89
C CYS A 360 7.96 -6.76 -3.41
N ALA A 361 8.33 -7.68 -4.30
CA ALA A 361 9.16 -8.86 -4.07
C ALA A 361 8.60 -9.89 -3.06
N TYR A 362 7.30 -9.85 -2.69
CA TYR A 362 6.70 -10.85 -1.79
C TYR A 362 6.72 -12.27 -2.37
N CYS A 363 6.72 -12.40 -3.70
CA CYS A 363 6.84 -13.68 -4.41
C CYS A 363 8.27 -14.27 -4.36
N MET A 364 9.24 -13.54 -3.82
CA MET A 364 10.63 -13.97 -3.71
C MET A 364 10.93 -14.59 -2.33
N PRO A 365 11.97 -15.46 -2.23
CA PRO A 365 12.71 -16.05 -3.35
C PRO A 365 11.86 -17.07 -4.13
N CYS A 366 12.08 -17.15 -5.44
CA CYS A 366 11.54 -18.22 -6.26
C CYS A 366 12.39 -19.51 -6.07
N PRO A 367 11.79 -20.70 -5.82
CA PRO A 367 12.57 -21.93 -5.62
C PRO A 367 13.39 -22.35 -6.85
N TYR A 368 13.01 -21.86 -8.03
CA TYR A 368 13.70 -22.14 -9.30
C TYR A 368 14.59 -20.98 -9.77
N GLY A 369 14.88 -20.02 -8.89
CA GLY A 369 15.81 -18.93 -9.15
C GLY A 369 15.30 -17.81 -10.07
N VAL A 370 14.02 -17.82 -10.48
CA VAL A 370 13.45 -16.77 -11.34
C VAL A 370 13.40 -15.45 -10.59
N ASP A 371 13.95 -14.39 -11.17
CA ASP A 371 13.71 -13.01 -10.72
C ASP A 371 12.36 -12.52 -11.25
N ILE A 372 11.29 -12.86 -10.53
CA ILE A 372 9.92 -12.53 -10.93
C ILE A 372 9.72 -11.03 -11.14
N PRO A 373 10.07 -10.15 -10.16
CA PRO A 373 9.93 -8.70 -10.32
C PRO A 373 10.75 -8.13 -11.47
N GLY A 374 12.00 -8.59 -11.65
CA GLY A 374 12.88 -8.14 -12.71
C GLY A 374 12.35 -8.46 -14.11
N ASN A 375 11.84 -9.69 -14.31
CA ASN A 375 11.20 -10.08 -15.58
C ASN A 375 10.00 -9.17 -15.91
N PHE A 376 9.16 -8.87 -14.93
CA PHE A 376 7.97 -8.02 -15.13
C PHE A 376 8.35 -6.55 -15.33
N ALA A 377 9.34 -6.05 -14.62
CA ALA A 377 9.83 -4.69 -14.77
C ALA A 377 10.35 -4.46 -16.19
N TYR A 378 11.20 -5.37 -16.69
CA TYR A 378 11.70 -5.30 -18.07
C TYR A 378 10.57 -5.41 -19.11
N TYR A 379 9.65 -6.37 -18.93
CA TYR A 379 8.49 -6.51 -19.82
C TYR A 379 7.68 -5.21 -19.90
N ASN A 380 7.36 -4.60 -18.77
CA ASN A 380 6.61 -3.34 -18.73
C ASN A 380 7.38 -2.18 -19.36
N GLU A 381 8.69 -2.13 -19.18
CA GLU A 381 9.55 -1.15 -19.85
C GLU A 381 9.51 -1.30 -21.38
N ALA A 382 9.57 -2.54 -21.86
CA ALA A 382 9.45 -2.83 -23.30
C ALA A 382 8.05 -2.45 -23.85
N VAL A 383 6.98 -2.62 -23.07
CA VAL A 383 5.64 -2.15 -23.43
C VAL A 383 5.63 -0.62 -23.56
N ASN A 384 6.10 0.09 -22.54
CA ASN A 384 6.08 1.55 -22.48
C ASN A 384 7.01 2.20 -23.52
N SER A 385 8.02 1.46 -23.99
CA SER A 385 8.96 1.89 -25.04
C SER A 385 8.55 1.42 -26.45
N HIS A 386 7.37 0.78 -26.59
CA HIS A 386 6.88 0.20 -27.85
C HIS A 386 7.82 -0.84 -28.48
N LEU A 387 8.64 -1.48 -27.66
CA LEU A 387 9.61 -2.51 -28.09
C LEU A 387 9.06 -3.94 -27.99
N LEU A 388 7.80 -4.11 -27.52
CA LEU A 388 7.22 -5.44 -27.41
C LEU A 388 7.01 -6.06 -28.81
N PRO A 389 7.61 -7.23 -29.10
CA PRO A 389 7.40 -7.90 -30.37
C PRO A 389 6.03 -8.58 -30.39
N LEU A 390 5.05 -8.00 -31.07
CA LEU A 390 3.70 -8.55 -31.20
C LEU A 390 3.55 -9.24 -32.56
N PRO A 391 3.42 -10.60 -32.60
CA PRO A 391 3.34 -11.36 -33.86
C PRO A 391 2.11 -11.01 -34.71
N GLU A 392 1.02 -10.65 -34.03
CA GLU A 392 -0.30 -10.36 -34.66
C GLU A 392 -0.26 -9.16 -35.59
N LYS A 393 0.66 -8.24 -35.39
CA LYS A 393 0.77 -7.02 -36.22
C LYS A 393 1.65 -7.21 -37.45
N GLN A 394 2.26 -8.42 -37.67
CA GLN A 394 3.19 -8.71 -38.81
C GLN A 394 3.94 -7.46 -39.30
N ALA A 395 4.33 -6.62 -38.34
CA ALA A 395 4.99 -5.38 -38.65
C ALA A 395 6.34 -5.69 -39.28
N ALA A 396 6.74 -4.91 -40.29
CA ALA A 396 8.04 -5.06 -40.93
C ALA A 396 9.22 -5.01 -39.93
N ASP A 397 8.99 -4.47 -38.72
CA ASP A 397 9.97 -4.32 -37.65
C ASP A 397 9.92 -5.47 -36.59
N TYR A 398 9.04 -6.48 -36.76
CA TYR A 398 8.87 -7.56 -35.78
C TYR A 398 10.20 -8.27 -35.43
N ALA A 399 10.98 -8.63 -36.44
CA ALA A 399 12.27 -9.30 -36.22
C ALA A 399 13.29 -8.41 -35.47
N VAL A 400 13.29 -7.11 -35.80
CA VAL A 400 14.14 -6.11 -35.14
C VAL A 400 13.73 -5.94 -33.68
N LYS A 401 12.46 -5.73 -33.41
CA LYS A 401 11.90 -5.60 -32.04
C LYS A 401 12.15 -6.86 -31.23
N LYS A 402 12.01 -8.03 -31.83
CA LYS A 402 12.30 -9.30 -31.15
C LYS A 402 13.77 -9.41 -30.72
N GLN A 403 14.69 -9.01 -31.61
CA GLN A 403 16.09 -8.98 -31.26
C GLN A 403 16.37 -7.96 -30.18
N GLN A 404 15.85 -6.73 -30.30
CA GLN A 404 15.99 -5.67 -29.30
C GLN A 404 15.41 -6.10 -27.94
N PHE A 405 14.26 -6.74 -27.91
CA PHE A 405 13.66 -7.27 -26.69
C PHE A 405 14.55 -8.31 -26.02
N ALA A 406 15.10 -9.26 -26.80
CA ALA A 406 16.01 -10.28 -26.27
C ALA A 406 17.33 -9.71 -25.76
N ASP A 407 17.90 -8.72 -26.45
CA ASP A 407 19.13 -8.06 -26.05
C ASP A 407 18.96 -7.20 -24.81
N GLY A 408 17.86 -6.46 -24.73
CA GLY A 408 17.51 -5.67 -23.54
C GLY A 408 17.23 -6.58 -22.32
N MET A 409 16.59 -7.75 -22.51
CA MET A 409 16.43 -8.73 -21.43
C MET A 409 17.79 -9.21 -20.87
N ARG A 410 18.80 -9.45 -21.74
CA ARG A 410 20.15 -9.82 -21.30
C ARG A 410 20.84 -8.72 -20.51
N GLN A 411 20.59 -7.47 -20.84
CA GLN A 411 21.14 -6.31 -20.09
C GLN A 411 20.44 -6.14 -18.75
N ALA A 412 19.10 -6.22 -18.72
CA ALA A 412 18.32 -6.05 -17.51
C ALA A 412 18.50 -7.22 -16.51
N LEU A 413 18.66 -8.44 -17.03
CA LEU A 413 18.80 -9.69 -16.27
C LEU A 413 20.02 -10.47 -16.79
N PRO A 414 21.25 -10.14 -16.36
CA PRO A 414 22.47 -10.78 -16.85
C PRO A 414 22.54 -12.28 -16.55
N ASN A 415 21.97 -12.73 -15.42
CA ASN A 415 21.86 -14.14 -15.10
C ASN A 415 20.68 -14.76 -15.84
N VAL A 416 20.98 -15.57 -16.85
CA VAL A 416 19.96 -16.24 -17.69
C VAL A 416 19.11 -17.28 -16.93
N GLU A 417 19.56 -17.75 -15.77
CA GLU A 417 18.79 -18.66 -14.90
C GLU A 417 17.67 -17.92 -14.19
N SER A 418 17.81 -16.59 -14.01
CA SER A 418 16.77 -15.75 -13.42
C SER A 418 15.64 -15.37 -14.38
N TRP A 419 15.70 -15.80 -15.65
CA TRP A 419 14.70 -15.48 -16.65
C TRP A 419 13.40 -16.26 -16.48
N ALA A 420 12.33 -15.75 -17.06
CA ALA A 420 11.01 -16.35 -17.10
C ALA A 420 10.99 -17.83 -17.55
N ARG A 421 11.94 -18.25 -18.41
CA ARG A 421 12.05 -19.64 -18.91
C ARG A 421 12.38 -20.68 -17.84
N SER A 422 12.91 -20.27 -16.69
CA SER A 422 13.21 -21.14 -15.56
C SER A 422 12.00 -21.36 -14.64
N CYS A 423 10.83 -20.82 -15.01
CA CYS A 423 9.58 -21.03 -14.26
C CYS A 423 9.04 -22.45 -14.53
N GLU A 424 8.86 -23.22 -13.46
CA GLU A 424 8.34 -24.60 -13.49
C GLU A 424 6.84 -24.68 -13.13
N ASP A 425 6.11 -23.57 -13.18
CA ASP A 425 4.66 -23.51 -12.92
C ASP A 425 4.23 -24.12 -11.56
N CYS A 426 5.08 -24.00 -10.54
CA CYS A 426 4.83 -24.58 -9.21
C CYS A 426 3.78 -23.82 -8.37
N GLU A 427 3.35 -22.66 -8.82
CA GLU A 427 2.33 -21.78 -8.21
C GLU A 427 2.66 -21.25 -6.79
N GLU A 428 3.83 -21.52 -6.20
CA GLU A 428 4.18 -21.05 -4.85
C GLU A 428 4.19 -19.53 -4.70
N CYS A 429 4.32 -18.81 -5.81
CA CYS A 429 4.29 -17.35 -5.85
C CYS A 429 2.87 -16.74 -5.81
N LEU A 430 1.83 -17.52 -6.18
CA LEU A 430 0.46 -17.03 -6.31
C LEU A 430 -0.12 -16.52 -4.98
N PRO A 431 -0.07 -17.29 -3.87
CA PRO A 431 -0.63 -16.84 -2.59
C PRO A 431 0.16 -15.70 -1.95
N LYS A 432 1.38 -15.44 -2.44
CA LYS A 432 2.26 -14.38 -1.93
C LYS A 432 2.04 -13.03 -2.63
N CYS A 433 1.39 -13.03 -3.81
CA CYS A 433 1.26 -11.83 -4.63
C CYS A 433 0.07 -10.97 -4.18
N PRO A 434 0.29 -9.75 -3.61
CA PRO A 434 -0.81 -8.88 -3.21
C PRO A 434 -1.60 -8.34 -4.41
N GLN A 435 -0.96 -8.27 -5.59
CA GLN A 435 -1.61 -7.91 -6.85
C GLN A 435 -2.31 -9.10 -7.52
N GLN A 436 -2.27 -10.29 -6.91
CA GLN A 436 -2.86 -11.57 -7.39
C GLN A 436 -2.57 -11.87 -8.87
N ILE A 437 -1.39 -11.50 -9.34
CA ILE A 437 -0.94 -11.78 -10.70
C ILE A 437 -0.83 -13.29 -10.89
N ARG A 438 -1.39 -13.81 -11.98
CA ARG A 438 -1.12 -15.18 -12.45
C ARG A 438 0.31 -15.28 -12.97
N ILE A 439 1.27 -15.27 -12.03
CA ILE A 439 2.70 -15.15 -12.31
C ILE A 439 3.18 -16.19 -13.33
N PRO A 440 2.86 -17.50 -13.19
CA PRO A 440 3.31 -18.50 -14.18
C PRO A 440 2.78 -18.21 -15.59
N ASN A 441 1.53 -17.77 -15.73
CA ASN A 441 0.96 -17.41 -17.03
C ASN A 441 1.71 -16.24 -17.66
N GLN A 442 2.08 -15.24 -16.88
CA GLN A 442 2.86 -14.09 -17.37
C GLN A 442 4.30 -14.49 -17.71
N MET A 443 4.90 -15.42 -16.95
CA MET A 443 6.20 -15.98 -17.31
C MET A 443 6.14 -16.74 -18.65
N ALA A 444 5.14 -17.60 -18.85
CA ALA A 444 4.92 -18.27 -20.12
C ALA A 444 4.76 -17.30 -21.30
N ARG A 445 4.02 -16.19 -21.09
CA ARG A 445 3.86 -15.10 -22.08
C ARG A 445 5.21 -14.46 -22.44
N ILE A 446 6.06 -14.16 -21.47
CA ILE A 446 7.41 -13.61 -21.72
C ILE A 446 8.27 -14.60 -22.49
N VAL A 447 8.23 -15.89 -22.12
CA VAL A 447 8.97 -16.96 -22.82
C VAL A 447 8.57 -17.03 -24.29
N GLU A 448 7.28 -16.92 -24.61
CA GLU A 448 6.80 -16.96 -26.00
C GLU A 448 7.38 -15.81 -26.85
N LEU A 449 7.56 -14.62 -26.28
CA LEU A 449 8.20 -13.48 -26.96
C LEU A 449 9.68 -13.74 -27.26
N LEU A 450 10.36 -14.61 -26.48
CA LEU A 450 11.78 -14.95 -26.64
C LEU A 450 12.03 -16.16 -27.52
N ARG A 451 11.00 -17.00 -27.80
CA ARG A 451 11.16 -18.21 -28.62
C ARG A 451 11.64 -17.86 -30.05
N LYS A 452 12.71 -18.54 -30.48
CA LYS A 452 13.10 -18.53 -31.90
C LYS A 452 12.02 -19.31 -32.67
N ARG A 453 11.35 -18.69 -33.61
CA ARG A 453 10.54 -19.40 -34.60
C ARG A 453 11.44 -19.92 -35.71
#